data_851b6d2eb6c6b395b3f25f00a2caa231
#
_entry.id   851b6d2eb6c6b395b3f25f00a2caa231
#
_cell.length_a   1.000
_cell.length_b   1.000
_cell.length_c   1.000
_cell.angle_alpha   90.00
_cell.angle_beta   90.00
_cell.angle_gamma   90.00
#
_symmetry.space_group_name_H-M   'P 1'
#
loop_
_entity.id
_entity.type
_entity.pdbx_description
1 polymer ?
#
loop_
_entity_poly.entity_id
_entity_poly.type
_entity_poly.pdbx_seq_one_letter_code
_entity_poly.pdbx_strand_id
1 'polypeptide(L)'
;VPTPPIDEAVLARRIDQAMGREPADLVVKAATLLDLVTGESEATDIAICGDTIVGTYGAYQGKREVDGTGLTAVPGFIDTHLHVESSLVTPAEFDRCVLPRGTTTAICDPHEIANVLGADGIRWFLDCAAATVMDLRVQLSSCVPATEMETSGARLEAGDLLPFKGAAHGLGLAEFMNVPGVIHKDPGALAKLAAFADTRKDGHAPLVRGAELNAYLAAGILNDHETTTFEEGREKIRKGMQVLIREGSVSKDLHALAPLIGPETWPFLAFCTDDRNPLDIAEEGHLDHMIRTAIRLGARPLDAYRVASWAAAKAFGLDDRGLVAPGRRADIVLVSDLEGCAVETVISAGREVGPDLFGRRPVPEPVGRSSVRLAPVTADAFAVPAAGSEAEMPVIGILPDRIITEHRRARVPVAAGRRVADPAQDILKVAVLARHGVNANIGRGFVQGFGFTGGALASSVGHDAHNVCVVGDDDAAMAQAVNRLIELQGGFVAVAAGKVVGELPLPIAGLMSDRPFEEVEAALRPLRAAVRAMGCPLAEPFLQLAFLPLPVIPHLKITDLGLVDVDRFAVVG
;
A
#
# COMPACT_ATOMS: atom_id res chain seq x y z
N VAL A 1 14.62 13.31 10.24
CA VAL A 1 15.89 13.22 9.49
C VAL A 1 16.59 14.57 9.66
N PRO A 2 17.89 14.61 10.08
CA PRO A 2 18.59 15.88 10.18
C PRO A 2 18.66 16.51 8.78
N THR A 3 18.18 17.73 8.67
CA THR A 3 18.33 18.53 7.46
C THR A 3 19.81 18.76 7.23
N PRO A 4 20.38 18.47 6.04
CA PRO A 4 21.79 18.75 5.78
C PRO A 4 22.04 20.26 5.94
N PRO A 5 23.26 20.66 6.34
CA PRO A 5 23.59 22.08 6.46
C PRO A 5 23.37 22.78 5.12
N ILE A 6 22.66 23.91 5.16
CA ILE A 6 22.39 24.73 4.00
C ILE A 6 23.61 25.59 3.68
N ASP A 7 23.94 25.76 2.39
CA ASP A 7 24.97 26.69 1.94
C ASP A 7 24.54 28.15 2.22
N GLU A 8 25.46 28.96 2.73
CA GLU A 8 25.21 30.39 3.04
C GLU A 8 24.73 31.19 1.80
N ALA A 9 25.22 30.86 0.61
CA ALA A 9 24.78 31.52 -0.61
C ALA A 9 23.33 31.16 -0.96
N VAL A 10 22.92 29.88 -0.73
CA VAL A 10 21.53 29.45 -0.90
C VAL A 10 20.63 30.16 0.09
N LEU A 11 21.06 30.28 1.35
CA LEU A 11 20.31 30.97 2.40
C LEU A 11 20.16 32.47 2.08
N ALA A 12 21.26 33.16 1.66
CA ALA A 12 21.22 34.55 1.26
C ALA A 12 20.22 34.77 0.10
N ARG A 13 20.27 33.90 -0.91
CA ARG A 13 19.35 33.97 -2.05
C ARG A 13 17.89 33.79 -1.64
N ARG A 14 17.59 32.85 -0.75
CA ARG A 14 16.24 32.68 -0.20
C ARG A 14 15.76 33.95 0.50
N ILE A 15 16.63 34.61 1.27
CA ILE A 15 16.30 35.87 1.98
C ILE A 15 16.05 37.00 0.97
N ASP A 16 16.91 37.15 -0.06
CA ASP A 16 16.77 38.22 -1.05
C ASP A 16 15.51 38.07 -1.89
N GLN A 17 15.15 36.82 -2.29
CA GLN A 17 13.91 36.54 -2.98
C GLN A 17 12.68 36.75 -2.09
N ALA A 18 12.74 36.35 -0.82
CA ALA A 18 11.68 36.60 0.17
C ALA A 18 11.42 38.11 0.37
N MET A 19 12.48 38.92 0.35
CA MET A 19 12.41 40.38 0.51
C MET A 19 12.06 41.12 -0.79
N GLY A 20 11.89 40.38 -1.92
CA GLY A 20 11.65 40.98 -3.22
C GLY A 20 12.85 41.79 -3.79
N ARG A 21 14.08 41.58 -3.29
CA ARG A 21 15.29 42.25 -3.77
C ARG A 21 15.75 41.68 -5.11
N GLU A 22 15.41 40.42 -5.36
CA GLU A 22 15.56 39.76 -6.65
C GLU A 22 14.30 38.94 -6.99
N PRO A 23 14.03 38.70 -8.29
CA PRO A 23 12.90 37.83 -8.69
C PRO A 23 13.06 36.40 -8.15
N ALA A 24 11.96 35.84 -7.61
CA ALA A 24 11.91 34.45 -7.19
C ALA A 24 12.16 33.50 -8.39
N ASP A 25 12.59 32.28 -8.14
CA ASP A 25 12.85 31.32 -9.23
C ASP A 25 11.53 30.91 -9.89
N LEU A 26 10.46 30.76 -9.10
CA LEU A 26 9.10 30.51 -9.54
C LEU A 26 8.12 31.31 -8.67
N VAL A 27 7.07 31.87 -9.27
CA VAL A 27 5.93 32.47 -8.53
C VAL A 27 4.63 31.86 -9.04
N VAL A 28 3.79 31.38 -8.11
CA VAL A 28 2.38 31.15 -8.39
C VAL A 28 1.65 32.48 -8.19
N LYS A 29 1.07 33.00 -9.27
CA LYS A 29 0.41 34.32 -9.29
C LYS A 29 -1.06 34.24 -8.94
N ALA A 30 -1.50 35.10 -8.04
CA ALA A 30 -2.93 35.37 -7.78
C ALA A 30 -3.78 34.13 -7.43
N ALA A 31 -3.18 33.08 -6.84
CA ALA A 31 -3.93 31.93 -6.35
C ALA A 31 -4.64 32.28 -5.03
N THR A 32 -5.79 31.70 -4.78
CA THR A 32 -6.41 31.73 -3.46
C THR A 32 -5.70 30.73 -2.55
N LEU A 33 -4.94 31.18 -1.56
CA LEU A 33 -4.29 30.29 -0.60
C LEU A 33 -5.28 29.88 0.49
N LEU A 34 -5.51 28.57 0.66
CA LEU A 34 -6.21 28.02 1.82
C LEU A 34 -5.19 27.89 2.98
N ASP A 35 -5.27 28.79 3.93
CA ASP A 35 -4.43 28.73 5.14
C ASP A 35 -4.93 27.63 6.08
N LEU A 36 -4.19 26.55 6.17
CA LEU A 36 -4.57 25.42 7.03
C LEU A 36 -4.40 25.72 8.52
N VAL A 37 -3.67 26.76 8.91
CA VAL A 37 -3.49 27.16 10.32
C VAL A 37 -4.70 27.93 10.81
N THR A 38 -5.07 29.00 10.10
CA THR A 38 -6.17 29.90 10.50
C THR A 38 -7.53 29.48 9.93
N GLY A 39 -7.54 28.73 8.81
CA GLY A 39 -8.75 28.37 8.06
C GLY A 39 -9.24 29.50 7.14
N GLU A 40 -8.48 30.57 6.99
CA GLU A 40 -8.80 31.68 6.09
C GLU A 40 -8.40 31.36 4.65
N SER A 41 -8.98 32.08 3.70
CA SER A 41 -8.63 31.98 2.29
C SER A 41 -8.43 33.38 1.72
N GLU A 42 -7.24 33.63 1.14
CA GLU A 42 -6.87 34.93 0.60
C GLU A 42 -6.13 34.80 -0.74
N ALA A 43 -6.45 35.67 -1.68
CA ALA A 43 -5.74 35.73 -2.96
C ALA A 43 -4.32 36.31 -2.76
N THR A 44 -3.29 35.58 -3.17
CA THR A 44 -1.90 35.97 -2.97
C THR A 44 -0.98 35.39 -4.02
N ASP A 45 0.23 35.96 -4.14
CA ASP A 45 1.33 35.29 -4.83
C ASP A 45 2.05 34.35 -3.87
N ILE A 46 2.59 33.26 -4.40
CA ILE A 46 3.44 32.31 -3.67
C ILE A 46 4.80 32.27 -4.34
N ALA A 47 5.82 32.82 -3.66
CA ALA A 47 7.19 32.89 -4.17
C ALA A 47 8.02 31.70 -3.72
N ILE A 48 8.81 31.15 -4.64
CA ILE A 48 9.60 29.92 -4.47
C ILE A 48 11.04 30.16 -4.90
N CYS A 49 11.99 29.78 -4.03
CA CYS A 49 13.41 29.77 -4.29
C CYS A 49 13.95 28.33 -4.26
N GLY A 50 14.32 27.79 -5.41
CA GLY A 50 14.70 26.38 -5.53
C GLY A 50 13.56 25.46 -5.12
N ASP A 51 13.74 24.70 -4.05
CA ASP A 51 12.77 23.76 -3.49
C ASP A 51 11.94 24.32 -2.32
N THR A 52 12.11 25.61 -1.98
CA THR A 52 11.58 26.20 -0.75
C THR A 52 10.65 27.37 -1.05
N ILE A 53 9.47 27.39 -0.40
CA ILE A 53 8.59 28.56 -0.38
C ILE A 53 9.29 29.67 0.40
N VAL A 54 9.39 30.86 -0.18
CA VAL A 54 10.06 32.01 0.45
C VAL A 54 9.13 33.19 0.70
N GLY A 55 7.94 33.22 0.11
CA GLY A 55 6.98 34.30 0.31
C GLY A 55 5.54 33.90 0.04
N THR A 56 4.63 34.44 0.87
CA THR A 56 3.18 34.39 0.76
C THR A 56 2.61 35.72 1.24
N TYR A 57 1.33 35.99 0.98
CA TYR A 57 0.60 37.21 1.43
C TYR A 57 1.29 38.52 0.97
N GLY A 58 1.82 38.52 -0.27
CA GLY A 58 2.49 39.67 -0.87
C GLY A 58 2.47 39.57 -2.39
N ALA A 59 3.01 40.59 -3.06
CA ALA A 59 3.20 40.60 -4.50
C ALA A 59 4.68 40.33 -4.82
N TYR A 60 4.95 39.31 -5.64
CA TYR A 60 6.28 38.88 -6.01
C TYR A 60 6.48 38.85 -7.53
N GLN A 61 7.71 39.05 -7.97
CA GLN A 61 8.13 38.84 -9.36
C GLN A 61 8.88 37.50 -9.48
N GLY A 62 8.55 36.71 -10.50
CA GLY A 62 9.18 35.43 -10.77
C GLY A 62 10.03 35.47 -12.03
N LYS A 63 11.14 34.68 -12.07
CA LYS A 63 11.84 34.33 -13.32
C LYS A 63 10.94 33.44 -14.20
N ARG A 64 10.10 32.61 -13.56
CA ARG A 64 8.99 31.88 -14.13
C ARG A 64 7.74 32.19 -13.31
N GLU A 65 6.60 32.22 -13.98
CA GLU A 65 5.31 32.46 -13.33
C GLU A 65 4.30 31.39 -13.76
N VAL A 66 3.52 30.91 -12.80
CA VAL A 66 2.36 30.02 -13.00
C VAL A 66 1.11 30.83 -12.66
N ASP A 67 0.17 30.89 -13.57
CA ASP A 67 -1.11 31.58 -13.32
C ASP A 67 -1.98 30.74 -12.40
N GLY A 68 -2.26 31.24 -11.22
CA GLY A 68 -3.14 30.63 -10.21
C GLY A 68 -4.52 31.31 -10.13
N THR A 69 -4.83 32.22 -11.05
CA THR A 69 -6.12 32.94 -11.06
C THR A 69 -7.29 31.99 -11.10
N GLY A 70 -8.18 32.09 -10.11
CA GLY A 70 -9.36 31.23 -10.00
C GLY A 70 -9.08 29.83 -9.41
N LEU A 71 -7.80 29.54 -9.08
CA LEU A 71 -7.41 28.29 -8.45
C LEU A 71 -7.16 28.47 -6.94
N THR A 72 -7.38 27.42 -6.17
CA THR A 72 -7.03 27.37 -4.74
C THR A 72 -5.74 26.62 -4.56
N ALA A 73 -4.77 27.26 -3.89
CA ALA A 73 -3.50 26.65 -3.52
C ALA A 73 -3.64 25.92 -2.18
N VAL A 74 -3.30 24.64 -2.17
CA VAL A 74 -3.23 23.78 -0.97
C VAL A 74 -1.87 23.10 -0.91
N PRO A 75 -1.41 22.60 0.26
CA PRO A 75 -0.16 21.84 0.34
C PRO A 75 -0.26 20.54 -0.46
N GLY A 76 0.89 20.05 -0.94
CA GLY A 76 1.01 18.71 -1.51
C GLY A 76 0.54 17.63 -0.55
N PHE A 77 -0.15 16.62 -1.09
CA PHE A 77 -0.71 15.52 -0.31
C PHE A 77 0.37 14.52 0.08
N ILE A 78 0.20 13.89 1.23
CA ILE A 78 1.14 12.93 1.81
C ILE A 78 0.39 11.62 2.04
N ASP A 79 0.75 10.59 1.30
CA ASP A 79 0.31 9.23 1.57
C ASP A 79 1.17 8.64 2.68
N THR A 80 0.55 8.28 3.78
CA THR A 80 1.27 7.95 5.01
C THR A 80 1.61 6.48 5.17
N HIS A 81 1.03 5.61 4.36
CA HIS A 81 1.37 4.19 4.33
C HIS A 81 0.88 3.55 3.04
N LEU A 82 1.76 2.89 2.33
CA LEU A 82 1.42 2.13 1.13
C LEU A 82 2.49 1.09 0.78
N HIS A 83 2.08 0.11 -0.03
CA HIS A 83 2.95 -0.82 -0.72
C HIS A 83 2.96 -0.46 -2.20
N VAL A 84 4.10 0.05 -2.70
CA VAL A 84 4.21 0.39 -4.14
C VAL A 84 3.97 -0.84 -5.00
N GLU A 85 4.39 -2.00 -4.53
CA GLU A 85 4.22 -3.30 -5.18
C GLU A 85 2.75 -3.60 -5.50
N SER A 86 1.83 -3.21 -4.63
CA SER A 86 0.37 -3.37 -4.83
C SER A 86 -0.19 -2.50 -5.94
N SER A 87 0.54 -1.46 -6.35
CA SER A 87 0.24 -0.73 -7.58
C SER A 87 0.63 -1.50 -8.85
N LEU A 88 1.27 -2.68 -8.71
CA LEU A 88 1.72 -3.56 -9.79
C LEU A 88 2.75 -2.92 -10.74
N VAL A 89 3.27 -1.76 -10.42
CA VAL A 89 4.27 -1.04 -11.22
C VAL A 89 5.48 -0.65 -10.37
N THR A 90 6.58 -0.27 -11.03
CA THR A 90 7.80 0.16 -10.33
C THR A 90 7.59 1.49 -9.59
N PRO A 91 8.43 1.82 -8.58
CA PRO A 91 8.36 3.13 -7.91
C PRO A 91 8.43 4.32 -8.87
N ALA A 92 9.14 4.19 -9.99
CA ALA A 92 9.21 5.21 -11.02
C ALA A 92 7.88 5.41 -11.76
N GLU A 93 7.16 4.34 -12.07
CA GLU A 93 5.86 4.41 -12.73
C GLU A 93 4.75 4.81 -11.73
N PHE A 94 4.86 4.38 -10.47
CA PHE A 94 3.99 4.83 -9.39
C PHE A 94 4.05 6.36 -9.21
N ASP A 95 5.28 6.91 -9.12
CA ASP A 95 5.51 8.36 -9.07
C ASP A 95 4.82 9.09 -10.24
N ARG A 96 4.97 8.57 -11.46
CA ARG A 96 4.34 9.12 -12.67
C ARG A 96 2.81 9.04 -12.65
N CYS A 97 2.27 8.03 -11.97
CA CYS A 97 0.83 7.81 -11.84
C CYS A 97 0.19 8.75 -10.81
N VAL A 98 0.79 8.96 -9.63
CA VAL A 98 0.14 9.62 -8.51
C VAL A 98 0.56 11.08 -8.30
N LEU A 99 1.78 11.46 -8.69
CA LEU A 99 2.26 12.83 -8.50
C LEU A 99 1.40 13.89 -9.25
N PRO A 100 0.95 13.67 -10.50
CA PRO A 100 0.05 14.60 -11.18
C PRO A 100 -1.32 14.75 -10.50
N ARG A 101 -1.67 13.86 -9.57
CA ARG A 101 -2.91 13.89 -8.75
C ARG A 101 -2.72 14.59 -7.40
N GLY A 102 -1.56 15.22 -7.18
CA GLY A 102 -1.28 16.01 -5.99
C GLY A 102 -0.55 15.27 -4.87
N THR A 103 -0.27 13.97 -4.97
CA THR A 103 0.51 13.22 -3.98
C THR A 103 1.99 13.51 -4.20
N THR A 104 2.55 14.46 -3.44
CA THR A 104 3.94 14.91 -3.56
C THR A 104 4.91 14.16 -2.64
N THR A 105 4.38 13.49 -1.64
CA THR A 105 5.13 12.64 -0.71
C THR A 105 4.38 11.34 -0.49
N ALA A 106 5.10 10.23 -0.48
CA ALA A 106 4.56 8.94 -0.09
C ALA A 106 5.53 8.21 0.84
N ILE A 107 4.98 7.48 1.80
CA ILE A 107 5.72 6.68 2.77
C ILE A 107 5.42 5.22 2.49
N CYS A 108 6.37 4.50 1.91
CA CYS A 108 6.17 3.11 1.53
C CYS A 108 6.89 2.14 2.47
N ASP A 109 6.27 1.00 2.68
CA ASP A 109 6.89 -0.19 3.26
C ASP A 109 7.11 -1.24 2.16
N PRO A 110 8.33 -1.49 1.71
CA PRO A 110 8.63 -2.48 0.71
C PRO A 110 8.75 -3.90 1.30
N HIS A 111 7.93 -4.27 2.28
CA HIS A 111 8.03 -5.59 2.89
C HIS A 111 7.68 -6.71 1.92
N GLU A 112 6.87 -6.44 0.91
CA GLU A 112 6.47 -7.41 -0.10
C GLU A 112 7.68 -7.88 -0.91
N ILE A 113 8.43 -6.95 -1.54
CA ILE A 113 9.66 -7.31 -2.24
C ILE A 113 10.74 -7.82 -1.28
N ALA A 114 10.78 -7.33 -0.04
CA ALA A 114 11.71 -7.80 0.98
C ALA A 114 11.43 -9.25 1.40
N ASN A 115 10.16 -9.70 1.42
CA ASN A 115 9.80 -11.10 1.61
C ASN A 115 10.27 -12.01 0.46
N VAL A 116 10.51 -11.45 -0.72
CA VAL A 116 11.02 -12.20 -1.88
C VAL A 116 12.54 -12.15 -1.98
N LEU A 117 13.15 -10.96 -1.82
CA LEU A 117 14.56 -10.67 -2.12
C LEU A 117 15.40 -10.26 -0.90
N GLY A 118 14.78 -10.15 0.29
CA GLY A 118 15.47 -9.72 1.51
C GLY A 118 15.95 -8.27 1.43
N ALA A 119 17.12 -8.04 1.99
CA ALA A 119 17.78 -6.73 2.05
C ALA A 119 18.03 -6.10 0.66
N ASP A 120 18.17 -6.91 -0.38
CA ASP A 120 18.37 -6.41 -1.76
C ASP A 120 17.11 -5.73 -2.30
N GLY A 121 15.92 -6.19 -1.90
CA GLY A 121 14.65 -5.52 -2.19
C GLY A 121 14.57 -4.13 -1.54
N ILE A 122 14.92 -4.03 -0.27
CA ILE A 122 14.96 -2.74 0.46
C ILE A 122 15.97 -1.79 -0.20
N ARG A 123 17.17 -2.27 -0.54
CA ARG A 123 18.20 -1.45 -1.22
C ARG A 123 17.68 -0.90 -2.54
N TRP A 124 17.06 -1.76 -3.36
CA TRP A 124 16.50 -1.34 -4.63
C TRP A 124 15.41 -0.27 -4.48
N PHE A 125 14.55 -0.38 -3.47
CA PHE A 125 13.54 0.65 -3.17
C PHE A 125 14.16 1.98 -2.76
N LEU A 126 15.22 1.96 -1.93
CA LEU A 126 15.96 3.17 -1.56
C LEU A 126 16.61 3.83 -2.80
N ASP A 127 17.19 3.04 -3.71
CA ASP A 127 17.76 3.54 -4.95
C ASP A 127 16.66 4.11 -5.89
N CYS A 128 15.50 3.46 -5.96
CA CYS A 128 14.35 3.97 -6.69
C CYS A 128 13.83 5.28 -6.09
N ALA A 129 13.73 5.38 -4.76
CA ALA A 129 13.28 6.59 -4.08
C ALA A 129 14.19 7.79 -4.39
N ALA A 130 15.50 7.56 -4.53
CA ALA A 130 16.44 8.62 -4.96
C ALA A 130 16.21 9.09 -6.41
N ALA A 131 15.52 8.29 -7.23
CA ALA A 131 15.24 8.58 -8.63
C ALA A 131 13.81 9.11 -8.86
N THR A 132 12.91 9.10 -7.89
CA THR A 132 11.54 9.64 -8.03
C THR A 132 11.52 11.17 -8.07
N VAL A 133 10.51 11.75 -8.71
CA VAL A 133 10.24 13.20 -8.71
C VAL A 133 9.54 13.61 -7.42
N MET A 134 8.56 12.79 -6.99
CA MET A 134 7.96 12.91 -5.66
C MET A 134 8.98 12.56 -4.57
N ASP A 135 8.72 12.94 -3.34
CA ASP A 135 9.51 12.49 -2.19
C ASP A 135 9.00 11.13 -1.70
N LEU A 136 9.54 10.06 -2.26
CA LEU A 136 9.26 8.70 -1.80
C LEU A 136 10.14 8.39 -0.57
N ARG A 137 9.52 8.08 0.56
CA ARG A 137 10.17 7.68 1.80
C ARG A 137 9.97 6.21 2.04
N VAL A 138 11.07 5.52 2.36
CA VAL A 138 11.12 4.07 2.54
C VAL A 138 11.24 3.76 4.01
N GLN A 139 10.31 2.98 4.53
CA GLN A 139 10.43 2.38 5.85
C GLN A 139 11.10 1.02 5.75
N LEU A 140 11.78 0.61 6.80
CA LEU A 140 12.55 -0.63 6.83
C LEU A 140 11.67 -1.76 7.34
N SER A 141 11.42 -2.73 6.49
CA SER A 141 10.42 -3.79 6.66
C SER A 141 10.66 -4.63 7.92
N SER A 142 9.73 -4.59 8.86
CA SER A 142 9.82 -5.31 10.14
C SER A 142 9.37 -6.77 10.05
N CYS A 143 8.53 -7.09 9.06
CA CYS A 143 7.75 -8.32 8.92
C CYS A 143 8.25 -9.20 7.76
N VAL A 144 9.48 -9.70 7.86
CA VAL A 144 10.10 -10.57 6.85
C VAL A 144 10.67 -11.82 7.53
N PRO A 145 9.88 -12.89 7.63
CA PRO A 145 8.43 -13.01 7.40
C PRO A 145 7.60 -12.37 8.51
N ALA A 146 6.29 -12.22 8.26
CA ALA A 146 5.34 -11.75 9.27
C ALA A 146 5.19 -12.77 10.41
N THR A 147 5.17 -14.07 10.09
CA THR A 147 5.05 -15.17 11.04
C THR A 147 5.90 -16.38 10.65
N GLU A 148 6.05 -17.34 11.58
CA GLU A 148 6.66 -18.64 11.31
C GLU A 148 5.68 -19.65 10.66
N MET A 149 4.45 -19.24 10.37
CA MET A 149 3.41 -20.10 9.80
C MET A 149 3.37 -20.04 8.26
N GLU A 150 4.42 -19.52 7.64
CA GLU A 150 4.59 -19.41 6.19
C GLU A 150 6.08 -19.49 5.80
N THR A 151 6.37 -19.81 4.55
CA THR A 151 7.74 -19.81 4.03
C THR A 151 7.97 -18.57 3.18
N SER A 152 8.76 -17.64 3.67
CA SER A 152 9.22 -16.46 2.94
C SER A 152 10.50 -16.74 2.15
N GLY A 153 10.81 -15.92 1.14
CA GLY A 153 12.06 -15.93 0.39
C GLY A 153 13.25 -15.40 1.17
N ALA A 154 13.01 -14.67 2.27
CA ALA A 154 14.04 -14.11 3.13
C ALA A 154 13.59 -14.06 4.58
N ARG A 155 14.57 -13.81 5.47
CA ARG A 155 14.38 -13.47 6.87
C ARG A 155 15.24 -12.26 7.20
N LEU A 156 14.64 -11.23 7.80
CA LEU A 156 15.33 -10.01 8.22
C LEU A 156 15.17 -9.80 9.72
N GLU A 157 16.28 -9.83 10.41
CA GLU A 157 16.37 -9.52 11.83
C GLU A 157 16.84 -8.06 12.06
N ALA A 158 16.87 -7.60 13.30
CA ALA A 158 17.29 -6.23 13.61
C ALA A 158 18.67 -5.88 13.02
N GLY A 159 19.62 -6.85 13.07
CA GLY A 159 20.97 -6.67 12.52
C GLY A 159 21.03 -6.46 11.02
N ASP A 160 20.09 -7.04 10.27
CA ASP A 160 20.00 -6.93 8.81
C ASP A 160 19.44 -5.57 8.37
N LEU A 161 18.61 -4.93 9.21
CA LEU A 161 17.98 -3.63 8.95
C LEU A 161 18.87 -2.45 9.36
N LEU A 162 19.73 -2.62 10.38
CA LEU A 162 20.61 -1.56 10.89
C LEU A 162 21.48 -0.88 9.84
N PRO A 163 22.05 -1.59 8.82
CA PRO A 163 22.82 -0.94 7.75
C PRO A 163 22.04 0.10 6.93
N PHE A 164 20.73 0.01 6.88
CA PHE A 164 19.86 0.95 6.16
C PHE A 164 19.32 2.08 7.04
N LYS A 165 19.49 1.96 8.36
CA LYS A 165 19.06 2.98 9.31
C LYS A 165 19.81 4.30 9.06
N GLY A 166 19.07 5.37 8.79
CA GLY A 166 19.64 6.68 8.45
C GLY A 166 19.97 6.86 6.97
N ALA A 167 19.59 5.96 6.09
CA ALA A 167 19.64 6.18 4.64
C ALA A 167 18.87 7.46 4.25
N ALA A 168 19.30 8.15 3.19
CA ALA A 168 18.78 9.46 2.79
C ALA A 168 17.26 9.49 2.60
N HIS A 169 16.68 8.43 2.04
CA HIS A 169 15.24 8.25 1.85
C HIS A 169 14.61 7.33 2.89
N GLY A 170 15.40 6.78 3.82
CA GLY A 170 14.93 5.94 4.91
C GLY A 170 14.23 6.77 5.99
N LEU A 171 13.10 6.30 6.52
CA LEU A 171 12.32 7.05 7.50
C LEU A 171 12.27 6.39 8.88
N GLY A 172 12.09 5.08 8.97
CA GLY A 172 11.95 4.38 10.23
C GLY A 172 11.72 2.88 10.05
N LEU A 173 11.12 2.27 11.06
CA LEU A 173 10.72 0.87 11.01
C LEU A 173 9.29 0.79 10.46
N ALA A 174 9.10 -0.03 9.45
CA ALA A 174 7.83 -0.27 8.81
C ALA A 174 6.84 -0.98 9.74
N GLU A 175 5.62 -1.17 9.29
CA GLU A 175 4.51 -1.71 10.05
C GLU A 175 4.88 -2.96 10.87
N PHE A 176 4.49 -2.96 12.12
CA PHE A 176 4.80 -4.02 13.06
C PHE A 176 3.60 -4.94 13.26
N MET A 177 3.44 -5.92 12.36
CA MET A 177 2.29 -6.82 12.34
C MET A 177 2.28 -7.86 13.45
N ASN A 178 3.43 -8.20 14.03
CA ASN A 178 3.54 -9.21 15.07
C ASN A 178 3.10 -8.69 16.44
N VAL A 179 1.82 -8.32 16.56
CA VAL A 179 1.21 -7.88 17.83
C VAL A 179 1.38 -8.91 18.95
N PRO A 180 1.11 -10.23 18.72
CA PRO A 180 1.36 -11.25 19.74
C PRO A 180 2.82 -11.24 20.22
N GLY A 181 3.78 -11.07 19.32
CA GLY A 181 5.21 -10.98 19.67
C GLY A 181 5.52 -9.79 20.58
N VAL A 182 4.86 -8.64 20.38
CA VAL A 182 4.99 -7.48 21.29
C VAL A 182 4.41 -7.83 22.67
N ILE A 183 3.18 -8.34 22.71
CA ILE A 183 2.45 -8.63 23.96
C ILE A 183 3.17 -9.72 24.79
N HIS A 184 3.65 -10.77 24.14
CA HIS A 184 4.35 -11.88 24.78
C HIS A 184 5.86 -11.68 24.86
N LYS A 185 6.38 -10.53 24.45
CA LYS A 185 7.79 -10.15 24.56
C LYS A 185 8.72 -11.09 23.80
N ASP A 186 8.37 -11.42 22.57
CA ASP A 186 9.24 -12.19 21.68
C ASP A 186 10.60 -11.49 21.54
N PRO A 187 11.73 -12.23 21.71
CA PRO A 187 13.06 -11.64 21.68
C PRO A 187 13.38 -10.92 20.36
N GLY A 188 12.96 -11.47 19.21
CA GLY A 188 13.18 -10.88 17.88
C GLY A 188 12.38 -9.59 17.71
N ALA A 189 11.10 -9.60 18.14
CA ALA A 189 10.24 -8.41 18.14
C ALA A 189 10.85 -7.28 19.00
N LEU A 190 11.25 -7.60 20.24
CA LEU A 190 11.87 -6.63 21.14
C LEU A 190 13.21 -6.10 20.61
N ALA A 191 14.02 -6.96 19.98
CA ALA A 191 15.30 -6.54 19.38
C ALA A 191 15.08 -5.51 18.25
N LYS A 192 14.11 -5.73 17.34
CA LYS A 192 13.75 -4.77 16.28
C LYS A 192 13.25 -3.45 16.87
N LEU A 193 12.32 -3.49 17.81
CA LEU A 193 11.76 -2.29 18.45
C LEU A 193 12.81 -1.47 19.20
N ALA A 194 13.73 -2.14 19.92
CA ALA A 194 14.82 -1.49 20.63
C ALA A 194 15.86 -0.88 19.67
N ALA A 195 16.23 -1.58 18.60
CA ALA A 195 17.17 -1.10 17.59
C ALA A 195 16.67 0.17 16.87
N PHE A 196 15.34 0.35 16.78
CA PHE A 196 14.68 1.47 16.14
C PHE A 196 13.95 2.41 17.12
N ALA A 197 14.34 2.41 18.41
CA ALA A 197 13.68 3.20 19.45
C ALA A 197 13.68 4.71 19.17
N ASP A 198 14.68 5.22 18.47
CA ASP A 198 14.90 6.63 18.11
C ASP A 198 14.30 7.03 16.75
N THR A 199 13.63 6.11 16.07
CA THR A 199 12.97 6.36 14.78
C THR A 199 11.45 6.23 14.89
N ARG A 200 10.73 6.60 13.82
CA ARG A 200 9.31 6.27 13.68
C ARG A 200 9.15 4.77 13.50
N LYS A 201 8.07 4.25 14.05
CA LYS A 201 7.66 2.85 13.91
C LYS A 201 6.20 2.84 13.54
N ASP A 202 5.89 2.23 12.40
CA ASP A 202 4.52 2.08 11.96
C ASP A 202 3.85 0.88 12.63
N GLY A 203 2.55 0.97 12.77
CA GLY A 203 1.73 -0.05 13.38
C GLY A 203 0.77 -0.70 12.40
N HIS A 204 0.44 -1.94 12.75
CA HIS A 204 -0.56 -2.77 12.11
C HIS A 204 -1.28 -3.53 13.23
N ALA A 205 -2.42 -3.01 13.66
CA ALA A 205 -3.07 -3.45 14.89
C ALA A 205 -4.58 -3.66 14.72
N PRO A 206 -5.01 -4.59 13.79
CA PRO A 206 -6.42 -4.86 13.56
C PRO A 206 -7.09 -5.40 14.83
N LEU A 207 -8.18 -4.75 15.26
CA LEU A 207 -8.99 -5.13 16.41
C LEU A 207 -8.27 -5.10 17.78
N VAL A 208 -7.04 -4.57 17.84
CA VAL A 208 -6.26 -4.46 19.09
C VAL A 208 -6.84 -3.35 19.96
N ARG A 209 -7.27 -3.69 21.17
CA ARG A 209 -7.97 -2.80 22.10
C ARG A 209 -7.52 -2.99 23.55
N GLY A 210 -8.02 -2.16 24.45
CA GLY A 210 -7.84 -2.33 25.89
C GLY A 210 -6.38 -2.30 26.34
N ALA A 211 -5.97 -3.31 27.13
CA ALA A 211 -4.65 -3.43 27.69
C ALA A 211 -3.58 -3.79 26.63
N GLU A 212 -3.94 -4.59 25.64
CA GLU A 212 -3.04 -4.95 24.55
C GLU A 212 -2.67 -3.72 23.71
N LEU A 213 -3.63 -2.83 23.42
CA LEU A 213 -3.36 -1.55 22.76
C LEU A 213 -2.42 -0.66 23.61
N ASN A 214 -2.57 -0.65 24.94
CA ASN A 214 -1.65 0.08 25.81
C ASN A 214 -0.22 -0.49 25.72
N ALA A 215 -0.08 -1.81 25.68
CA ALA A 215 1.22 -2.47 25.57
C ALA A 215 1.89 -2.18 24.22
N TYR A 216 1.11 -2.19 23.13
CA TYR A 216 1.57 -1.89 21.78
C TYR A 216 2.08 -0.44 21.67
N LEU A 217 1.31 0.51 22.21
CA LEU A 217 1.70 1.93 22.30
C LEU A 217 2.94 2.12 23.19
N ALA A 218 3.03 1.42 24.33
CA ALA A 218 4.17 1.47 25.23
C ALA A 218 5.46 0.94 24.60
N ALA A 219 5.37 0.08 23.59
CA ALA A 219 6.50 -0.35 22.76
C ALA A 219 6.97 0.74 21.77
N GLY A 220 6.29 1.88 21.73
CA GLY A 220 6.63 3.04 20.90
C GLY A 220 6.09 2.97 19.48
N ILE A 221 5.09 2.11 19.23
CA ILE A 221 4.37 2.04 17.95
C ILE A 221 3.14 2.95 18.09
N LEU A 222 3.13 4.06 17.35
CA LEU A 222 2.22 5.18 17.66
C LEU A 222 1.16 5.44 16.58
N ASN A 223 1.11 4.65 15.53
CA ASN A 223 0.08 4.73 14.49
C ASN A 223 -0.52 3.35 14.16
N ASP A 224 -1.60 3.35 13.39
CA ASP A 224 -2.27 2.17 12.87
C ASP A 224 -3.11 2.51 11.65
N HIS A 225 -3.08 1.65 10.63
CA HIS A 225 -3.89 1.75 9.41
C HIS A 225 -4.96 0.65 9.29
N GLU A 226 -4.99 -0.31 10.22
CA GLU A 226 -5.92 -1.45 10.22
C GLU A 226 -7.24 -1.18 10.97
N THR A 227 -7.47 0.04 11.38
CA THR A 227 -8.71 0.45 12.03
C THR A 227 -9.87 0.43 11.05
N THR A 228 -10.93 -0.33 11.34
CA THR A 228 -12.08 -0.53 10.44
C THR A 228 -13.41 0.03 10.96
N THR A 229 -13.47 0.46 12.22
CA THR A 229 -14.70 1.00 12.82
C THR A 229 -14.47 2.31 13.56
N PHE A 230 -15.53 3.13 13.62
CA PHE A 230 -15.50 4.40 14.36
C PHE A 230 -15.11 4.22 15.84
N GLU A 231 -15.67 3.21 16.50
CA GLU A 231 -15.44 2.94 17.92
C GLU A 231 -13.99 2.54 18.20
N GLU A 232 -13.40 1.73 17.32
CA GLU A 232 -11.99 1.34 17.39
C GLU A 232 -11.09 2.57 17.18
N GLY A 233 -11.33 3.34 16.13
CA GLY A 233 -10.56 4.55 15.83
C GLY A 233 -10.64 5.57 16.94
N ARG A 234 -11.83 5.77 17.51
CA ARG A 234 -12.03 6.66 18.66
C ARG A 234 -11.24 6.21 19.90
N GLU A 235 -11.18 4.90 20.18
CA GLU A 235 -10.37 4.37 21.29
C GLU A 235 -8.89 4.64 21.06
N LYS A 236 -8.38 4.35 19.85
CA LYS A 236 -6.98 4.56 19.47
C LYS A 236 -6.58 6.03 19.59
N ILE A 237 -7.38 6.95 19.05
CA ILE A 237 -7.14 8.41 19.18
C ILE A 237 -7.13 8.85 20.65
N ARG A 238 -8.08 8.38 21.46
CA ARG A 238 -8.13 8.72 22.90
C ARG A 238 -6.91 8.25 23.70
N LYS A 239 -6.20 7.24 23.19
CA LYS A 239 -4.94 6.76 23.78
C LYS A 239 -3.71 7.42 23.14
N GLY A 240 -3.90 8.41 22.25
CA GLY A 240 -2.82 9.15 21.60
C GLY A 240 -2.23 8.45 20.37
N MET A 241 -2.88 7.42 19.86
CA MET A 241 -2.48 6.76 18.61
C MET A 241 -2.95 7.56 17.41
N GLN A 242 -2.09 7.71 16.41
CA GLN A 242 -2.45 8.21 15.09
C GLN A 242 -3.23 7.14 14.33
N VAL A 243 -4.38 7.48 13.79
CA VAL A 243 -5.16 6.59 12.91
C VAL A 243 -4.94 7.02 11.47
N LEU A 244 -4.35 6.13 10.67
CA LEU A 244 -4.19 6.29 9.24
C LEU A 244 -5.43 5.72 8.57
N ILE A 245 -6.29 6.60 8.05
CA ILE A 245 -7.55 6.22 7.40
C ILE A 245 -7.22 5.63 6.04
N ARG A 246 -7.56 4.35 5.85
CA ARG A 246 -7.20 3.58 4.67
C ARG A 246 -8.30 3.60 3.60
N GLU A 247 -7.89 3.72 2.33
CA GLU A 247 -8.75 3.56 1.16
C GLU A 247 -7.99 2.86 0.03
N GLY A 248 -7.81 1.55 0.19
CA GLY A 248 -7.17 0.67 -0.79
C GLY A 248 -8.13 0.19 -1.86
N SER A 249 -7.73 -0.86 -2.60
CA SER A 249 -8.57 -1.50 -3.61
C SER A 249 -9.53 -2.56 -3.02
N VAL A 250 -9.16 -3.17 -1.90
CA VAL A 250 -10.02 -4.15 -1.17
C VAL A 250 -10.42 -3.61 0.20
N SER A 251 -9.49 -3.00 0.94
CA SER A 251 -9.78 -2.43 2.26
C SER A 251 -10.20 -0.98 2.12
N LYS A 252 -11.51 -0.71 2.13
CA LYS A 252 -12.10 0.63 1.95
C LYS A 252 -12.76 1.09 3.26
N ASP A 253 -11.92 1.63 4.17
CA ASP A 253 -12.34 1.98 5.53
C ASP A 253 -12.75 3.46 5.69
N LEU A 254 -12.52 4.29 4.66
CA LEU A 254 -12.79 5.73 4.70
C LEU A 254 -14.26 6.04 5.06
N HIS A 255 -15.22 5.29 4.53
CA HIS A 255 -16.63 5.50 4.85
C HIS A 255 -16.95 5.31 6.33
N ALA A 256 -16.36 4.32 6.98
CA ALA A 256 -16.56 4.04 8.39
C ALA A 256 -15.84 5.05 9.29
N LEU A 257 -14.69 5.57 8.84
CA LEU A 257 -13.79 6.41 9.63
C LEU A 257 -13.93 7.91 9.35
N ALA A 258 -14.55 8.32 8.24
CA ALA A 258 -14.76 9.74 7.92
C ALA A 258 -15.43 10.54 9.07
N PRO A 259 -16.38 9.98 9.85
CA PRO A 259 -16.94 10.69 11.00
C PRO A 259 -15.94 11.04 12.12
N LEU A 260 -14.72 10.45 12.10
CA LEU A 260 -13.64 10.85 13.01
C LEU A 260 -12.99 12.18 12.60
N ILE A 261 -13.13 12.60 11.33
CA ILE A 261 -12.49 13.81 10.81
C ILE A 261 -13.24 15.03 11.34
N GLY A 262 -12.62 15.76 12.26
CA GLY A 262 -13.20 16.95 12.87
C GLY A 262 -12.15 17.87 13.46
N PRO A 263 -12.58 19.05 13.94
CA PRO A 263 -11.68 20.11 14.40
C PRO A 263 -10.77 19.70 15.57
N GLU A 264 -11.21 18.78 16.42
CA GLU A 264 -10.45 18.32 17.58
C GLU A 264 -9.57 17.10 17.29
N THR A 265 -9.93 16.32 16.27
CA THR A 265 -9.35 14.99 16.00
C THR A 265 -8.42 14.95 14.81
N TRP A 266 -8.53 15.90 13.86
CA TRP A 266 -7.68 15.93 12.68
C TRP A 266 -6.17 15.80 12.97
N PRO A 267 -5.60 16.27 14.09
CA PRO A 267 -4.17 16.14 14.34
C PRO A 267 -3.71 14.69 14.58
N PHE A 268 -4.66 13.79 14.85
CA PHE A 268 -4.42 12.36 15.08
C PHE A 268 -4.90 11.50 13.92
N LEU A 269 -5.18 12.10 12.76
CA LEU A 269 -5.63 11.41 11.56
C LEU A 269 -4.70 11.71 10.39
N ALA A 270 -4.51 10.74 9.51
CA ALA A 270 -3.91 10.93 8.21
C ALA A 270 -4.58 9.98 7.20
N PHE A 271 -4.38 10.21 5.90
CA PHE A 271 -4.84 9.30 4.85
C PHE A 271 -3.73 8.37 4.41
N CYS A 272 -4.08 7.13 4.07
CA CYS A 272 -3.20 6.18 3.42
C CYS A 272 -3.95 5.35 2.40
N THR A 273 -3.25 4.87 1.37
CA THR A 273 -3.85 4.02 0.34
C THR A 273 -3.58 2.54 0.55
N ASP A 274 -2.53 2.20 1.27
CA ASP A 274 -2.15 0.81 1.51
C ASP A 274 -2.02 0.03 0.18
N ASP A 275 -2.89 -0.93 -0.10
CA ASP A 275 -2.91 -1.73 -1.32
C ASP A 275 -3.86 -1.12 -2.37
N ARG A 276 -3.33 -0.29 -3.26
CA ARG A 276 -4.14 0.34 -4.32
C ARG A 276 -3.54 0.09 -5.70
N ASN A 277 -4.30 -0.55 -6.57
CA ASN A 277 -3.87 -0.94 -7.90
C ASN A 277 -4.00 0.21 -8.94
N PRO A 278 -3.28 0.15 -10.07
CA PRO A 278 -3.23 1.27 -11.03
C PRO A 278 -4.56 1.52 -11.73
N LEU A 279 -5.43 0.53 -11.88
CA LEU A 279 -6.73 0.71 -12.51
C LEU A 279 -7.66 1.54 -11.60
N ASP A 280 -7.68 1.28 -10.29
CA ASP A 280 -8.46 2.08 -9.35
C ASP A 280 -7.89 3.51 -9.22
N ILE A 281 -6.55 3.66 -9.27
CA ILE A 281 -5.93 4.99 -9.31
C ILE A 281 -6.37 5.74 -10.57
N ALA A 282 -6.44 5.09 -11.72
CA ALA A 282 -6.86 5.70 -12.96
C ALA A 282 -8.36 6.08 -12.97
N GLU A 283 -9.22 5.21 -12.45
CA GLU A 283 -10.68 5.38 -12.47
C GLU A 283 -11.20 6.29 -11.36
N GLU A 284 -10.65 6.18 -10.15
CA GLU A 284 -11.13 6.88 -8.97
C GLU A 284 -10.21 8.04 -8.55
N GLY A 285 -8.89 7.88 -8.68
CA GLY A 285 -7.85 8.76 -8.17
C GLY A 285 -7.03 8.13 -7.04
N HIS A 286 -6.26 8.94 -6.34
CA HIS A 286 -5.40 8.57 -5.23
C HIS A 286 -5.80 9.34 -3.96
N LEU A 287 -4.92 10.13 -3.35
CA LEU A 287 -5.32 10.98 -2.20
C LEU A 287 -6.35 12.06 -2.56
N ASP A 288 -6.37 12.53 -3.81
CA ASP A 288 -7.43 13.40 -4.32
C ASP A 288 -8.82 12.74 -4.22
N HIS A 289 -8.92 11.43 -4.48
CA HIS A 289 -10.14 10.65 -4.27
C HIS A 289 -10.53 10.60 -2.79
N MET A 290 -9.58 10.39 -1.89
CA MET A 290 -9.86 10.31 -0.45
C MET A 290 -10.33 11.65 0.10
N ILE A 291 -9.71 12.76 -0.30
CA ILE A 291 -10.10 14.11 0.12
C ILE A 291 -11.55 14.40 -0.28
N ARG A 292 -11.89 14.27 -1.59
CA ARG A 292 -13.26 14.55 -2.06
C ARG A 292 -14.28 13.59 -1.48
N THR A 293 -13.90 12.34 -1.21
CA THR A 293 -14.81 11.36 -0.58
C THR A 293 -15.04 11.70 0.88
N ALA A 294 -14.02 12.06 1.66
CA ALA A 294 -14.16 12.52 3.03
C ALA A 294 -15.08 13.75 3.13
N ILE A 295 -14.91 14.73 2.22
CA ILE A 295 -15.77 15.94 2.17
C ILE A 295 -17.22 15.56 1.83
N ARG A 296 -17.45 14.71 0.86
CA ARG A 296 -18.80 14.20 0.54
C ARG A 296 -19.47 13.48 1.71
N LEU A 297 -18.68 12.84 2.57
CA LEU A 297 -19.14 12.15 3.78
C LEU A 297 -19.34 13.11 4.97
N GLY A 298 -19.11 14.40 4.79
CA GLY A 298 -19.42 15.44 5.76
C GLY A 298 -18.21 16.03 6.51
N ALA A 299 -16.98 15.64 6.16
CA ALA A 299 -15.79 16.33 6.67
C ALA A 299 -15.73 17.76 6.12
N ARG A 300 -15.33 18.73 6.95
CA ARG A 300 -15.08 20.09 6.44
C ARG A 300 -13.89 20.07 5.49
N PRO A 301 -13.92 20.79 4.36
CA PRO A 301 -12.77 20.84 3.46
C PRO A 301 -11.46 21.15 4.17
N LEU A 302 -11.43 22.15 5.04
CA LEU A 302 -10.27 22.52 5.85
C LEU A 302 -9.67 21.33 6.61
N ASP A 303 -10.52 20.52 7.27
CA ASP A 303 -10.03 19.38 8.07
C ASP A 303 -9.55 18.22 7.17
N ALA A 304 -10.22 17.97 6.02
CA ALA A 304 -9.79 16.98 5.06
C ALA A 304 -8.40 17.30 4.48
N TYR A 305 -8.14 18.56 4.10
CA TYR A 305 -6.81 18.98 3.62
C TYR A 305 -5.75 18.96 4.74
N ARG A 306 -6.13 19.26 5.98
CA ARG A 306 -5.23 19.10 7.14
C ARG A 306 -4.80 17.64 7.32
N VAL A 307 -5.74 16.70 7.24
CA VAL A 307 -5.49 15.26 7.34
C VAL A 307 -4.60 14.78 6.19
N ALA A 308 -4.83 15.25 4.97
CA ALA A 308 -4.08 14.87 3.78
C ALA A 308 -2.65 15.42 3.72
N SER A 309 -2.31 16.42 4.55
CA SER A 309 -1.02 17.11 4.44
C SER A 309 -0.37 17.42 5.80
N TRP A 310 -0.90 18.36 6.58
CA TRP A 310 -0.23 18.86 7.78
C TRP A 310 -0.19 17.81 8.91
N ALA A 311 -1.28 17.12 9.17
CA ALA A 311 -1.32 16.05 10.16
C ALA A 311 -0.40 14.88 9.75
N ALA A 312 -0.45 14.49 8.48
CA ALA A 312 0.43 13.47 7.89
C ALA A 312 1.92 13.84 8.06
N ALA A 313 2.31 15.07 7.72
CA ALA A 313 3.67 15.56 7.92
C ALA A 313 4.11 15.48 9.39
N LYS A 314 3.25 15.91 10.31
CA LYS A 314 3.52 15.87 11.76
C LYS A 314 3.65 14.44 12.28
N ALA A 315 2.79 13.53 11.84
CA ALA A 315 2.84 12.13 12.25
C ALA A 315 4.20 11.49 11.97
N PHE A 316 4.80 11.83 10.83
CA PHE A 316 6.07 11.25 10.38
C PHE A 316 7.29 12.14 10.62
N GLY A 317 7.14 13.29 11.27
CA GLY A 317 8.25 14.20 11.58
C GLY A 317 8.86 14.87 10.34
N LEU A 318 8.03 15.08 9.31
CA LEU A 318 8.38 15.82 8.09
C LEU A 318 8.06 17.31 8.30
N ASP A 319 8.80 17.95 9.20
CA ASP A 319 8.53 19.32 9.64
C ASP A 319 8.78 20.39 8.56
N ASP A 320 9.36 20.01 7.44
CA ASP A 320 9.65 20.88 6.30
C ASP A 320 8.47 21.08 5.34
N ARG A 321 7.32 20.41 5.52
CA ARG A 321 6.18 20.40 4.59
C ARG A 321 4.81 20.37 5.28
N GLY A 322 3.76 20.16 4.50
CA GLY A 322 2.37 20.06 4.98
C GLY A 322 1.64 21.39 5.13
N LEU A 323 2.33 22.52 4.86
CA LEU A 323 1.78 23.87 4.81
C LEU A 323 2.34 24.63 3.61
N VAL A 324 1.55 25.49 2.99
CA VAL A 324 2.02 26.50 2.03
C VAL A 324 2.46 27.73 2.82
N ALA A 325 3.71 27.75 3.28
CA ALA A 325 4.23 28.80 4.13
C ALA A 325 5.75 28.98 3.92
N PRO A 326 6.31 30.20 4.12
CA PRO A 326 7.73 30.44 4.01
C PRO A 326 8.58 29.50 4.87
N GLY A 327 9.69 29.01 4.31
CA GLY A 327 10.57 28.03 4.94
C GLY A 327 10.13 26.57 4.77
N ARG A 328 9.01 26.32 4.14
CA ARG A 328 8.52 24.96 3.83
C ARG A 328 8.95 24.55 2.42
N ARG A 329 9.08 23.23 2.21
CA ARG A 329 9.27 22.62 0.91
C ARG A 329 8.14 23.07 -0.02
N ALA A 330 8.47 23.44 -1.24
CA ALA A 330 7.53 23.93 -2.22
C ALA A 330 6.79 22.77 -2.91
N ASP A 331 5.94 22.09 -2.11
CA ASP A 331 4.97 21.09 -2.55
C ASP A 331 3.57 21.73 -2.48
N ILE A 332 3.02 22.09 -3.65
CA ILE A 332 1.79 22.88 -3.77
C ILE A 332 0.90 22.23 -4.82
N VAL A 333 -0.38 22.12 -4.50
CA VAL A 333 -1.42 21.67 -5.44
C VAL A 333 -2.37 22.82 -5.70
N LEU A 334 -2.61 23.13 -6.96
CA LEU A 334 -3.61 24.10 -7.38
C LEU A 334 -4.86 23.33 -7.79
N VAL A 335 -5.97 23.57 -7.12
CA VAL A 335 -7.26 22.94 -7.39
C VAL A 335 -8.29 23.95 -7.91
N SER A 336 -9.08 23.57 -8.92
CA SER A 336 -10.18 24.40 -9.45
C SER A 336 -11.47 24.21 -8.65
N ASP A 337 -11.62 23.08 -7.97
CA ASP A 337 -12.73 22.77 -7.06
C ASP A 337 -12.17 22.22 -5.74
N LEU A 338 -12.34 22.99 -4.66
CA LEU A 338 -11.85 22.63 -3.35
C LEU A 338 -12.60 21.42 -2.75
N GLU A 339 -13.89 21.30 -2.99
CA GLU A 339 -14.72 20.19 -2.47
C GLU A 339 -14.52 18.90 -3.28
N GLY A 340 -14.43 19.04 -4.61
CA GLY A 340 -14.15 17.95 -5.53
C GLY A 340 -12.68 17.55 -5.59
N CYS A 341 -11.78 18.34 -5.01
CA CYS A 341 -10.33 18.18 -5.11
C CYS A 341 -9.88 18.02 -6.58
N ALA A 342 -10.38 18.90 -7.46
CA ALA A 342 -10.06 18.87 -8.89
C ALA A 342 -8.68 19.49 -9.12
N VAL A 343 -7.67 18.63 -9.22
CA VAL A 343 -6.26 19.01 -9.37
C VAL A 343 -5.98 19.49 -10.79
N GLU A 344 -5.46 20.72 -10.91
CA GLU A 344 -5.10 21.35 -12.20
C GLU A 344 -3.59 21.41 -12.40
N THR A 345 -2.85 21.81 -11.36
CA THR A 345 -1.39 21.96 -11.41
C THR A 345 -0.77 21.48 -10.11
N VAL A 346 0.33 20.78 -10.23
CA VAL A 346 1.13 20.33 -9.08
C VAL A 346 2.53 20.93 -9.18
N ILE A 347 3.03 21.43 -8.07
CA ILE A 347 4.42 21.85 -7.89
C ILE A 347 5.02 20.92 -6.86
N SER A 348 6.07 20.22 -7.22
CA SER A 348 6.82 19.31 -6.34
C SER A 348 8.26 19.79 -6.20
N ALA A 349 8.70 20.06 -4.98
CA ALA A 349 10.02 20.63 -4.69
C ALA A 349 10.34 21.85 -5.57
N GLY A 350 9.35 22.76 -5.73
CA GLY A 350 9.51 23.99 -6.52
C GLY A 350 9.54 23.80 -8.04
N ARG A 351 9.19 22.62 -8.54
CA ARG A 351 9.12 22.31 -9.97
C ARG A 351 7.70 22.00 -10.37
N GLU A 352 7.22 22.68 -11.39
CA GLU A 352 5.91 22.36 -11.99
C GLU A 352 5.95 20.94 -12.59
N VAL A 353 4.99 20.10 -12.21
CA VAL A 353 4.93 18.70 -12.62
C VAL A 353 4.41 18.60 -14.04
N GLY A 354 5.23 18.03 -14.92
CA GLY A 354 4.90 17.77 -16.31
C GLY A 354 5.67 16.57 -16.85
N PRO A 355 5.33 16.06 -18.05
CA PRO A 355 5.94 14.86 -18.63
C PRO A 355 7.47 14.91 -18.70
N ASP A 356 8.03 16.10 -18.93
CA ASP A 356 9.49 16.30 -19.04
C ASP A 356 10.27 15.97 -17.77
N LEU A 357 9.65 16.06 -16.60
CA LEU A 357 10.30 15.73 -15.33
C LEU A 357 10.56 14.22 -15.19
N PHE A 358 9.69 13.40 -15.75
CA PHE A 358 9.79 11.96 -15.64
C PHE A 358 10.77 11.34 -16.64
N GLY A 359 10.96 11.97 -17.82
CA GLY A 359 11.79 11.43 -18.89
C GLY A 359 13.31 11.59 -18.71
N ARG A 360 13.78 12.35 -17.71
CA ARG A 360 15.21 12.73 -17.56
C ARG A 360 15.94 12.09 -16.39
N ARG A 361 15.30 11.16 -15.69
CA ARG A 361 15.86 10.54 -14.48
C ARG A 361 16.49 9.18 -14.78
N PRO A 362 17.65 8.86 -14.17
CA PRO A 362 18.17 7.49 -14.19
C PRO A 362 17.28 6.63 -13.30
N VAL A 363 16.58 5.66 -13.88
CA VAL A 363 15.78 4.68 -13.12
C VAL A 363 16.68 3.47 -12.86
N PRO A 364 16.74 2.96 -11.61
CA PRO A 364 17.47 1.73 -11.30
C PRO A 364 16.96 0.55 -12.10
N GLU A 365 17.88 -0.33 -12.51
CA GLU A 365 17.51 -1.56 -13.21
C GLU A 365 16.62 -2.45 -12.32
N PRO A 366 15.56 -3.05 -12.89
CA PRO A 366 14.69 -3.94 -12.16
C PRO A 366 15.39 -5.19 -11.61
N VAL A 367 15.03 -5.58 -10.39
CA VAL A 367 15.58 -6.75 -9.68
C VAL A 367 14.60 -7.93 -9.66
N GLY A 368 15.09 -9.13 -9.31
CA GLY A 368 14.21 -10.26 -9.00
C GLY A 368 13.49 -10.89 -10.19
N ARG A 369 13.99 -10.75 -11.44
CA ARG A 369 13.36 -11.29 -12.66
C ARG A 369 13.26 -12.82 -12.71
N SER A 370 13.89 -13.56 -11.81
CA SER A 370 13.87 -15.02 -11.72
C SER A 370 13.49 -15.50 -10.32
N SER A 371 12.49 -14.86 -9.72
CA SER A 371 12.07 -15.11 -8.35
C SER A 371 11.08 -16.27 -8.20
N VAL A 372 10.45 -16.74 -9.27
CA VAL A 372 9.55 -17.89 -9.25
C VAL A 372 10.36 -19.18 -9.50
N ARG A 373 10.83 -19.79 -8.40
CA ARG A 373 11.67 -21.00 -8.41
C ARG A 373 10.84 -22.26 -8.14
N LEU A 374 9.69 -22.36 -8.80
CA LEU A 374 8.76 -23.46 -8.69
C LEU A 374 8.87 -24.35 -9.93
N ALA A 375 8.95 -25.67 -9.74
CA ALA A 375 8.89 -26.62 -10.84
C ALA A 375 7.44 -26.73 -11.37
N PRO A 376 7.25 -27.04 -12.66
CA PRO A 376 5.92 -27.30 -13.22
C PRO A 376 5.15 -28.36 -12.42
N VAL A 377 3.86 -28.11 -12.22
CA VAL A 377 2.98 -28.96 -11.42
C VAL A 377 1.96 -29.70 -12.30
N THR A 378 1.46 -30.82 -11.80
CA THR A 378 0.34 -31.56 -12.41
C THR A 378 -0.94 -31.43 -11.59
N ALA A 379 -2.07 -31.84 -12.11
CA ALA A 379 -3.34 -31.85 -11.39
C ALA A 379 -3.27 -32.58 -10.03
N ASP A 380 -2.42 -33.61 -9.92
CA ASP A 380 -2.22 -34.35 -8.66
C ASP A 380 -1.66 -33.48 -7.52
N ALA A 381 -0.99 -32.37 -7.84
CA ALA A 381 -0.50 -31.43 -6.84
C ALA A 381 -1.62 -30.82 -5.99
N PHE A 382 -2.85 -30.76 -6.51
CA PHE A 382 -4.04 -30.18 -5.85
C PHE A 382 -4.97 -31.24 -5.24
N ALA A 383 -4.57 -32.50 -5.24
CA ALA A 383 -5.36 -33.58 -4.65
C ALA A 383 -5.44 -33.43 -3.13
N VAL A 384 -6.66 -33.42 -2.59
CA VAL A 384 -6.92 -33.47 -1.14
C VAL A 384 -7.48 -34.85 -0.81
N PRO A 385 -6.72 -35.76 -0.15
CA PRO A 385 -7.19 -37.09 0.18
C PRO A 385 -8.43 -37.06 1.11
N ALA A 386 -9.36 -37.98 0.91
CA ALA A 386 -10.54 -38.12 1.74
C ALA A 386 -10.35 -39.26 2.76
N ALA A 387 -10.19 -38.93 4.02
CA ALA A 387 -10.29 -39.89 5.10
C ALA A 387 -11.78 -39.96 5.57
N GLY A 388 -12.61 -40.74 4.85
CA GLY A 388 -14.07 -40.87 5.16
C GLY A 388 -14.94 -39.88 4.35
N SER A 389 -16.22 -40.24 4.18
CA SER A 389 -17.11 -39.55 3.21
C SER A 389 -17.92 -38.38 3.79
N GLU A 390 -18.03 -38.22 5.10
CA GLU A 390 -19.05 -37.33 5.71
C GLU A 390 -18.55 -36.26 6.69
N ALA A 391 -17.25 -36.10 6.87
CA ALA A 391 -16.74 -35.10 7.80
C ALA A 391 -16.87 -33.67 7.22
N GLU A 392 -17.39 -32.75 8.00
CA GLU A 392 -17.27 -31.32 7.71
C GLU A 392 -15.82 -30.89 7.80
N MET A 393 -15.41 -30.05 6.85
CA MET A 393 -14.06 -29.50 6.79
C MET A 393 -14.06 -27.99 7.06
N PRO A 394 -12.95 -27.43 7.56
CA PRO A 394 -12.76 -25.98 7.54
C PRO A 394 -12.79 -25.46 6.10
N VAL A 395 -13.50 -24.36 5.89
CA VAL A 395 -13.62 -23.64 4.62
C VAL A 395 -13.41 -22.16 4.90
N ILE A 396 -12.51 -21.53 4.13
CA ILE A 396 -12.27 -20.10 4.24
C ILE A 396 -13.47 -19.36 3.64
N GLY A 397 -14.20 -18.56 4.42
CA GLY A 397 -15.28 -17.71 3.93
C GLY A 397 -14.74 -16.32 3.53
N ILE A 398 -14.91 -15.95 2.27
CA ILE A 398 -14.59 -14.58 1.81
C ILE A 398 -15.69 -13.62 2.21
N LEU A 399 -15.30 -12.45 2.67
CA LEU A 399 -16.14 -11.27 2.81
C LEU A 399 -15.74 -10.28 1.70
N PRO A 400 -16.62 -9.96 0.75
CA PRO A 400 -16.30 -9.02 -0.32
C PRO A 400 -15.81 -7.68 0.23
N ASP A 401 -14.80 -7.10 -0.41
CA ASP A 401 -14.19 -5.81 -0.05
C ASP A 401 -13.58 -5.75 1.36
N ARG A 402 -13.21 -6.93 1.91
CA ARG A 402 -12.54 -7.06 3.21
C ARG A 402 -11.42 -8.08 3.16
N ILE A 403 -10.34 -7.83 3.91
CA ILE A 403 -9.23 -8.78 4.07
C ILE A 403 -9.47 -9.80 5.19
N ILE A 404 -10.36 -9.49 6.14
CA ILE A 404 -10.83 -10.42 7.17
C ILE A 404 -11.63 -11.54 6.48
N THR A 405 -11.45 -12.77 6.93
CA THR A 405 -12.17 -13.95 6.44
C THR A 405 -13.04 -14.57 7.53
N GLU A 406 -13.88 -15.53 7.18
CA GLU A 406 -14.66 -16.31 8.14
C GLU A 406 -14.10 -17.73 8.24
N HIS A 407 -14.13 -18.30 9.44
CA HIS A 407 -13.85 -19.72 9.67
C HIS A 407 -15.15 -20.51 9.55
N ARG A 408 -15.47 -20.92 8.31
CA ARG A 408 -16.67 -21.73 8.02
C ARG A 408 -16.39 -23.23 8.14
N ARG A 409 -17.43 -24.02 8.22
CA ARG A 409 -17.40 -25.47 8.10
C ARG A 409 -18.43 -25.93 7.08
N ALA A 410 -18.02 -26.84 6.18
CA ALA A 410 -18.90 -27.37 5.15
C ALA A 410 -18.61 -28.83 4.85
N ARG A 411 -19.59 -29.54 4.32
CA ARG A 411 -19.42 -30.88 3.74
C ARG A 411 -18.89 -30.73 2.33
N VAL A 412 -17.64 -31.14 2.12
CA VAL A 412 -16.99 -31.10 0.82
C VAL A 412 -17.16 -32.47 0.16
N PRO A 413 -17.69 -32.55 -1.07
CA PRO A 413 -17.93 -33.82 -1.77
C PRO A 413 -16.66 -34.65 -1.94
N VAL A 414 -16.85 -35.97 -2.02
CA VAL A 414 -15.77 -36.94 -2.28
C VAL A 414 -16.02 -37.66 -3.60
N ALA A 415 -15.05 -37.63 -4.49
CA ALA A 415 -15.03 -38.39 -5.72
C ALA A 415 -13.67 -39.08 -5.88
N ALA A 416 -13.69 -40.37 -6.25
CA ALA A 416 -12.48 -41.20 -6.44
C ALA A 416 -11.48 -41.14 -5.26
N GLY A 417 -11.98 -41.09 -4.00
CA GLY A 417 -11.15 -41.05 -2.79
C GLY A 417 -10.49 -39.68 -2.51
N ARG A 418 -10.90 -38.62 -3.22
CA ARG A 418 -10.40 -37.26 -3.04
C ARG A 418 -11.56 -36.30 -2.78
N ARG A 419 -11.30 -35.26 -2.00
CA ARG A 419 -12.22 -34.12 -1.86
C ARG A 419 -12.17 -33.30 -3.13
N VAL A 420 -13.34 -32.92 -3.63
CA VAL A 420 -13.49 -32.13 -4.88
C VAL A 420 -14.26 -30.84 -4.59
N ALA A 421 -14.07 -29.84 -5.44
CA ALA A 421 -14.86 -28.61 -5.37
C ALA A 421 -16.36 -28.89 -5.53
N ASP A 422 -17.18 -28.00 -4.96
CA ASP A 422 -18.65 -27.98 -5.11
C ASP A 422 -19.09 -26.58 -5.56
N PRO A 423 -19.02 -26.27 -6.85
CA PRO A 423 -19.41 -24.96 -7.36
C PRO A 423 -20.88 -24.62 -7.11
N ALA A 424 -21.75 -25.63 -6.91
CA ALA A 424 -23.16 -25.38 -6.59
C ALA A 424 -23.35 -24.75 -5.20
N GLN A 425 -22.41 -25.00 -4.30
CA GLN A 425 -22.34 -24.37 -2.98
C GLN A 425 -21.29 -23.26 -2.92
N ASP A 426 -20.73 -22.86 -4.06
CA ASP A 426 -19.60 -21.91 -4.17
C ASP A 426 -18.38 -22.36 -3.32
N ILE A 427 -18.10 -23.65 -3.25
CA ILE A 427 -16.93 -24.19 -2.57
C ILE A 427 -15.89 -24.58 -3.60
N LEU A 428 -14.81 -23.81 -3.70
CA LEU A 428 -13.70 -24.04 -4.61
C LEU A 428 -12.48 -24.57 -3.85
N LYS A 429 -11.54 -25.21 -4.57
CA LYS A 429 -10.22 -25.54 -4.03
C LYS A 429 -9.35 -24.29 -3.99
N VAL A 430 -8.52 -24.19 -2.97
CA VAL A 430 -7.46 -23.18 -2.87
C VAL A 430 -6.16 -23.87 -2.50
N ALA A 431 -5.04 -23.43 -3.10
CA ALA A 431 -3.72 -23.92 -2.73
C ALA A 431 -2.70 -22.76 -2.73
N VAL A 432 -1.68 -22.92 -1.87
CA VAL A 432 -0.52 -22.03 -1.79
C VAL A 432 0.74 -22.86 -2.00
N LEU A 433 1.53 -22.51 -3.01
CA LEU A 433 2.71 -23.27 -3.43
C LEU A 433 3.96 -22.44 -3.11
N ALA A 434 4.88 -23.01 -2.34
CA ALA A 434 6.17 -22.38 -2.04
C ALA A 434 6.98 -22.13 -3.32
N ARG A 435 7.34 -20.86 -3.60
CA ARG A 435 8.02 -20.48 -4.85
C ARG A 435 9.46 -20.00 -4.71
N HIS A 436 9.96 -19.87 -3.48
CA HIS A 436 11.27 -19.27 -3.23
C HIS A 436 12.45 -20.23 -3.37
N GLY A 437 12.19 -21.52 -3.61
CA GLY A 437 13.23 -22.55 -3.71
C GLY A 437 13.80 -22.96 -2.33
N VAL A 438 13.15 -22.59 -1.24
CA VAL A 438 13.49 -22.99 0.13
C VAL A 438 13.00 -24.41 0.41
N ASN A 439 11.79 -24.70 -0.04
CA ASN A 439 11.15 -26.02 0.07
C ASN A 439 10.19 -26.23 -1.12
N ALA A 440 9.43 -27.31 -1.12
CA ALA A 440 8.42 -27.64 -2.14
C ALA A 440 7.02 -27.84 -1.51
N ASN A 441 6.74 -27.12 -0.45
CA ASN A 441 5.46 -27.21 0.25
C ASN A 441 4.30 -26.77 -0.62
N ILE A 442 3.15 -27.40 -0.43
CA ILE A 442 1.88 -27.01 -1.02
C ILE A 442 0.79 -27.12 0.06
N GLY A 443 0.35 -26.01 0.58
CA GLY A 443 -0.84 -25.94 1.42
C GLY A 443 -2.10 -26.08 0.56
N ARG A 444 -3.09 -26.84 1.02
CA ARG A 444 -4.33 -27.13 0.28
C ARG A 444 -5.52 -26.93 1.19
N GLY A 445 -6.60 -26.39 0.64
CA GLY A 445 -7.83 -26.13 1.40
C GLY A 445 -9.01 -25.88 0.48
N PHE A 446 -10.06 -25.35 1.09
CA PHE A 446 -11.27 -24.95 0.40
C PHE A 446 -11.65 -23.52 0.78
N VAL A 447 -12.23 -22.81 -0.18
CA VAL A 447 -12.66 -21.43 -0.03
C VAL A 447 -14.05 -21.26 -0.62
N GLN A 448 -14.85 -20.36 -0.03
CA GLN A 448 -16.18 -20.00 -0.49
C GLN A 448 -16.27 -18.48 -0.65
N GLY A 449 -16.83 -18.00 -1.77
CA GLY A 449 -17.06 -16.59 -2.06
C GLY A 449 -16.51 -16.11 -3.39
N PHE A 450 -15.86 -16.98 -4.19
CA PHE A 450 -15.38 -16.63 -5.54
C PHE A 450 -16.45 -16.76 -6.63
N GLY A 451 -17.43 -17.63 -6.48
CA GLY A 451 -18.64 -17.73 -7.33
C GLY A 451 -18.43 -18.19 -8.77
N PHE A 452 -17.20 -18.41 -9.25
CA PHE A 452 -16.94 -18.81 -10.65
C PHE A 452 -16.93 -20.33 -10.82
N THR A 453 -17.07 -20.77 -12.07
CA THR A 453 -17.08 -22.18 -12.46
C THR A 453 -16.28 -22.42 -13.74
N GLY A 454 -15.76 -23.66 -13.90
CA GLY A 454 -15.10 -24.13 -15.12
C GLY A 454 -13.70 -23.56 -15.32
N GLY A 455 -12.96 -23.27 -14.23
CA GLY A 455 -11.62 -22.75 -14.38
C GLY A 455 -10.83 -22.52 -13.10
N ALA A 456 -9.79 -21.66 -13.21
CA ALA A 456 -8.90 -21.32 -12.11
C ALA A 456 -8.31 -19.91 -12.26
N LEU A 457 -7.97 -19.30 -11.10
CA LEU A 457 -7.20 -18.06 -11.01
C LEU A 457 -5.92 -18.36 -10.25
N ALA A 458 -4.76 -17.89 -10.77
CA ALA A 458 -3.47 -18.00 -10.10
C ALA A 458 -2.79 -16.63 -9.98
N SER A 459 -2.08 -16.41 -8.87
CA SER A 459 -1.37 -15.19 -8.54
C SER A 459 -0.03 -15.50 -7.87
N SER A 460 1.03 -14.75 -8.22
CA SER A 460 2.28 -14.70 -7.46
C SER A 460 2.29 -13.58 -6.42
N VAL A 461 1.26 -12.76 -6.39
CA VAL A 461 0.98 -11.82 -5.29
C VAL A 461 0.15 -12.55 -4.26
N GLY A 462 0.67 -12.69 -3.04
CA GLY A 462 0.03 -13.40 -1.94
C GLY A 462 0.67 -13.00 -0.62
N HIS A 463 0.03 -12.11 0.09
CA HIS A 463 0.55 -11.46 1.29
C HIS A 463 0.87 -12.43 2.43
N ASP A 464 2.03 -12.30 3.13
CA ASP A 464 3.14 -11.39 2.75
C ASP A 464 4.32 -12.16 2.13
N ALA A 465 4.35 -13.49 2.28
CA ALA A 465 5.44 -14.32 1.76
C ALA A 465 5.45 -14.41 0.22
N HIS A 466 4.37 -14.01 -0.45
CA HIS A 466 4.20 -14.02 -1.91
C HIS A 466 4.50 -15.37 -2.56
N ASN A 467 4.04 -16.43 -1.92
CA ASN A 467 3.97 -17.75 -2.52
C ASN A 467 2.88 -17.78 -3.61
N VAL A 468 2.95 -18.72 -4.54
CA VAL A 468 1.95 -18.82 -5.61
C VAL A 468 0.62 -19.28 -5.02
N CYS A 469 -0.42 -18.44 -5.15
CA CYS A 469 -1.78 -18.73 -4.74
C CYS A 469 -2.62 -19.15 -5.96
N VAL A 470 -3.45 -20.16 -5.80
CA VAL A 470 -4.36 -20.61 -6.87
C VAL A 470 -5.70 -21.03 -6.28
N VAL A 471 -6.78 -20.63 -6.94
CA VAL A 471 -8.16 -21.03 -6.63
C VAL A 471 -8.83 -21.58 -7.89
N GLY A 472 -9.60 -22.66 -7.78
CA GLY A 472 -10.28 -23.26 -8.91
C GLY A 472 -11.25 -24.40 -8.54
N ASP A 473 -12.08 -24.76 -9.47
CA ASP A 473 -13.00 -25.90 -9.35
C ASP A 473 -12.49 -27.17 -10.07
N ASP A 474 -11.41 -27.04 -10.87
CA ASP A 474 -10.79 -28.13 -11.62
C ASP A 474 -9.27 -28.17 -11.41
N ASP A 475 -8.74 -29.29 -10.94
CA ASP A 475 -7.32 -29.51 -10.66
C ASP A 475 -6.42 -29.31 -11.91
N ALA A 476 -6.92 -29.65 -13.10
CA ALA A 476 -6.18 -29.46 -14.35
C ALA A 476 -6.09 -27.98 -14.73
N ALA A 477 -7.18 -27.21 -14.54
CA ALA A 477 -7.18 -25.77 -14.74
C ALA A 477 -6.26 -25.06 -13.74
N MET A 478 -6.24 -25.50 -12.48
CA MET A 478 -5.31 -24.99 -11.46
C MET A 478 -3.85 -25.25 -11.87
N ALA A 479 -3.53 -26.45 -12.34
CA ALA A 479 -2.19 -26.78 -12.82
C ALA A 479 -1.80 -25.93 -14.05
N GLN A 480 -2.71 -25.73 -14.99
CA GLN A 480 -2.48 -24.90 -16.17
C GLN A 480 -2.21 -23.44 -15.77
N ALA A 481 -3.00 -22.87 -14.84
CA ALA A 481 -2.83 -21.49 -14.39
C ALA A 481 -1.49 -21.29 -13.68
N VAL A 482 -1.10 -22.21 -12.78
CA VAL A 482 0.19 -22.17 -12.07
C VAL A 482 1.36 -22.33 -13.05
N ASN A 483 1.30 -23.29 -13.99
CA ASN A 483 2.37 -23.49 -14.96
C ASN A 483 2.54 -22.27 -15.88
N ARG A 484 1.43 -21.63 -16.28
CA ARG A 484 1.52 -20.38 -17.04
C ARG A 484 2.18 -19.27 -16.25
N LEU A 485 1.86 -19.14 -14.97
CA LEU A 485 2.47 -18.16 -14.09
C LEU A 485 3.99 -18.39 -13.90
N ILE A 486 4.43 -19.67 -13.84
CA ILE A 486 5.86 -20.02 -13.84
C ILE A 486 6.55 -19.53 -15.12
N GLU A 487 5.94 -19.73 -16.29
CA GLU A 487 6.48 -19.26 -17.57
C GLU A 487 6.62 -17.72 -17.62
N LEU A 488 5.64 -17.00 -17.04
CA LEU A 488 5.64 -15.53 -16.95
C LEU A 488 6.63 -14.98 -15.91
N GLN A 489 7.17 -15.85 -15.04
CA GLN A 489 7.98 -15.47 -13.88
C GLN A 489 7.21 -14.58 -12.88
N GLY A 490 5.90 -14.79 -12.77
CA GLY A 490 5.00 -14.10 -11.87
C GLY A 490 3.91 -13.32 -12.58
N GLY A 491 2.88 -12.96 -11.83
CA GLY A 491 1.75 -12.21 -12.34
C GLY A 491 0.39 -12.79 -11.94
N PHE A 492 -0.61 -12.45 -12.73
CA PHE A 492 -1.98 -12.95 -12.64
C PHE A 492 -2.31 -13.79 -13.87
N VAL A 493 -2.99 -14.92 -13.67
CA VAL A 493 -3.45 -15.79 -14.74
C VAL A 493 -4.88 -16.27 -14.46
N ALA A 494 -5.75 -16.14 -15.46
CA ALA A 494 -7.10 -16.70 -15.43
C ALA A 494 -7.22 -17.79 -16.52
N VAL A 495 -7.72 -18.95 -16.13
CA VAL A 495 -7.98 -20.09 -17.03
C VAL A 495 -9.47 -20.41 -16.99
N ALA A 496 -10.08 -20.57 -18.16
CA ALA A 496 -11.47 -21.01 -18.30
C ALA A 496 -11.58 -21.99 -19.47
N ALA A 497 -12.35 -23.07 -19.30
CA ALA A 497 -12.57 -24.10 -20.32
C ALA A 497 -11.26 -24.61 -20.98
N GLY A 498 -10.21 -24.80 -20.17
CA GLY A 498 -8.90 -25.31 -20.61
C GLY A 498 -8.06 -24.31 -21.41
N LYS A 499 -8.37 -23.01 -21.37
CA LYS A 499 -7.62 -21.96 -22.06
C LYS A 499 -7.28 -20.82 -21.11
N VAL A 500 -6.10 -20.22 -21.27
CA VAL A 500 -5.79 -18.93 -20.64
C VAL A 500 -6.68 -17.85 -21.28
N VAL A 501 -7.55 -17.25 -20.46
CA VAL A 501 -8.51 -16.22 -20.92
C VAL A 501 -8.07 -14.81 -20.52
N GLY A 502 -7.06 -14.70 -19.67
CA GLY A 502 -6.46 -13.42 -19.27
C GLY A 502 -5.18 -13.63 -18.48
N GLU A 503 -4.22 -12.75 -18.65
CA GLU A 503 -2.97 -12.77 -17.90
C GLU A 503 -2.38 -11.36 -17.77
N LEU A 504 -1.62 -11.13 -16.70
CA LEU A 504 -0.79 -9.94 -16.47
C LEU A 504 0.57 -10.38 -15.96
N PRO A 505 1.65 -10.24 -16.75
CA PRO A 505 3.00 -10.55 -16.29
C PRO A 505 3.51 -9.53 -15.26
N LEU A 506 4.10 -10.02 -14.16
CA LEU A 506 4.74 -9.23 -13.11
C LEU A 506 6.16 -9.77 -12.86
N PRO A 507 7.11 -9.56 -13.79
CA PRO A 507 8.41 -10.22 -13.75
C PRO A 507 9.37 -9.67 -12.69
N ILE A 508 9.09 -8.51 -12.10
CA ILE A 508 9.93 -7.92 -11.05
C ILE A 508 9.49 -8.53 -9.72
N ALA A 509 10.29 -9.42 -9.18
CA ALA A 509 10.05 -10.18 -7.96
C ALA A 509 8.73 -11.00 -7.97
N GLY A 510 8.06 -11.13 -9.11
CA GLY A 510 6.72 -11.70 -9.21
C GLY A 510 5.61 -10.77 -8.69
N LEU A 511 5.90 -9.48 -8.52
CA LEU A 511 5.03 -8.50 -7.87
C LEU A 511 4.71 -7.30 -8.76
N MET A 512 5.67 -6.85 -9.57
CA MET A 512 5.56 -5.60 -10.35
C MET A 512 5.86 -5.85 -11.83
N SER A 513 5.18 -5.08 -12.67
CA SER A 513 5.43 -4.98 -14.11
C SER A 513 6.65 -4.09 -14.39
N ASP A 514 7.36 -4.39 -15.47
CA ASP A 514 8.40 -3.53 -16.04
C ASP A 514 7.87 -2.62 -17.17
N ARG A 515 6.53 -2.57 -17.32
CA ARG A 515 5.84 -1.75 -18.33
C ARG A 515 5.33 -0.44 -17.73
N PRO A 516 5.06 0.56 -18.58
CA PRO A 516 4.36 1.77 -18.16
C PRO A 516 3.02 1.48 -17.49
N PHE A 517 2.60 2.31 -16.52
CA PHE A 517 1.38 2.08 -15.77
C PHE A 517 0.12 2.04 -16.64
N GLU A 518 0.10 2.80 -17.75
CA GLU A 518 -1.03 2.79 -18.71
C GLU A 518 -1.19 1.42 -19.40
N GLU A 519 -0.09 0.72 -19.66
CA GLU A 519 -0.15 -0.63 -20.23
C GLU A 519 -0.65 -1.66 -19.20
N VAL A 520 -0.25 -1.49 -17.93
CA VAL A 520 -0.71 -2.34 -16.83
C VAL A 520 -2.21 -2.13 -16.59
N GLU A 521 -2.66 -0.87 -16.53
CA GLU A 521 -4.07 -0.52 -16.44
C GLU A 521 -4.88 -1.13 -17.60
N ALA A 522 -4.40 -0.95 -18.84
CA ALA A 522 -5.04 -1.49 -20.04
C ALA A 522 -5.12 -3.02 -20.04
N ALA A 523 -4.15 -3.71 -19.42
CA ALA A 523 -4.16 -5.18 -19.29
C ALA A 523 -5.10 -5.68 -18.18
N LEU A 524 -5.26 -4.92 -17.09
CA LEU A 524 -6.16 -5.29 -15.99
C LEU A 524 -7.64 -5.27 -16.38
N ARG A 525 -8.07 -4.33 -17.24
CA ARG A 525 -9.48 -4.23 -17.66
C ARG A 525 -10.02 -5.52 -18.30
N PRO A 526 -9.39 -6.07 -19.35
CA PRO A 526 -9.85 -7.32 -19.96
C PRO A 526 -9.67 -8.52 -19.02
N LEU A 527 -8.66 -8.53 -18.15
CA LEU A 527 -8.47 -9.59 -17.17
C LEU A 527 -9.61 -9.63 -16.16
N ARG A 528 -10.00 -8.48 -15.57
CA ARG A 528 -11.19 -8.37 -14.70
C ARG A 528 -12.47 -8.80 -15.43
N ALA A 529 -12.64 -8.37 -16.68
CA ALA A 529 -13.80 -8.73 -17.49
C ALA A 529 -13.86 -10.24 -17.75
N ALA A 530 -12.73 -10.90 -18.04
CA ALA A 530 -12.65 -12.35 -18.24
C ALA A 530 -13.04 -13.11 -16.96
N VAL A 531 -12.55 -12.71 -15.79
CA VAL A 531 -12.88 -13.33 -14.50
C VAL A 531 -14.36 -13.12 -14.14
N ARG A 532 -14.90 -11.94 -14.42
CA ARG A 532 -16.34 -11.67 -14.25
C ARG A 532 -17.19 -12.54 -15.18
N ALA A 533 -16.74 -12.77 -16.42
CA ALA A 533 -17.43 -13.66 -17.36
C ALA A 533 -17.42 -15.13 -16.93
N MET A 534 -16.46 -15.56 -16.08
CA MET A 534 -16.47 -16.88 -15.45
C MET A 534 -17.54 -16.99 -14.33
N GLY A 535 -18.14 -15.89 -13.91
CA GLY A 535 -19.16 -15.83 -12.85
C GLY A 535 -18.68 -15.23 -11.53
N CYS A 536 -17.43 -14.77 -11.42
CA CYS A 536 -16.90 -14.19 -10.19
C CYS A 536 -17.59 -12.86 -9.87
N PRO A 537 -18.21 -12.69 -8.68
CA PRO A 537 -18.87 -11.46 -8.29
C PRO A 537 -17.92 -10.43 -7.67
N LEU A 538 -16.70 -10.82 -7.33
CA LEU A 538 -15.73 -9.97 -6.64
C LEU A 538 -15.24 -8.85 -7.57
N ALA A 539 -15.12 -7.65 -7.04
CA ALA A 539 -14.57 -6.50 -7.77
C ALA A 539 -13.08 -6.71 -8.08
N GLU A 540 -12.33 -7.16 -7.07
CA GLU A 540 -10.88 -7.39 -7.13
C GLU A 540 -10.53 -8.86 -6.80
N PRO A 541 -10.79 -9.82 -7.70
CA PRO A 541 -10.65 -11.24 -7.41
C PRO A 541 -9.20 -11.67 -7.14
N PHE A 542 -8.20 -11.08 -7.81
CA PHE A 542 -6.79 -11.40 -7.58
C PHE A 542 -6.27 -10.83 -6.27
N LEU A 543 -6.69 -9.63 -5.89
CA LEU A 543 -6.31 -9.05 -4.61
C LEU A 543 -7.02 -9.78 -3.46
N GLN A 544 -8.29 -10.17 -3.66
CA GLN A 544 -8.98 -11.02 -2.68
C GLN A 544 -8.29 -12.38 -2.50
N LEU A 545 -7.77 -12.98 -3.59
CA LEU A 545 -6.96 -14.19 -3.54
C LEU A 545 -5.63 -13.94 -2.80
N ALA A 546 -5.00 -12.78 -3.03
CA ALA A 546 -3.73 -12.41 -2.43
C ALA A 546 -3.77 -12.30 -0.90
N PHE A 547 -4.92 -12.00 -0.30
CA PHE A 547 -5.07 -11.91 1.15
C PHE A 547 -5.46 -13.24 1.84
N LEU A 548 -5.67 -14.32 1.09
CA LEU A 548 -5.95 -15.62 1.70
C LEU A 548 -4.75 -16.20 2.48
N PRO A 549 -3.49 -15.97 2.05
CA PRO A 549 -2.34 -16.49 2.80
C PRO A 549 -1.84 -15.60 3.95
N LEU A 550 -2.45 -14.44 4.23
CA LEU A 550 -1.96 -13.51 5.25
C LEU A 550 -2.30 -13.98 6.69
N PRO A 551 -1.36 -14.63 7.43
CA PRO A 551 -1.67 -15.33 8.66
C PRO A 551 -1.68 -14.44 9.92
N VAL A 552 -1.76 -13.13 9.73
CA VAL A 552 -1.90 -12.12 10.81
C VAL A 552 -3.28 -11.46 10.82
N ILE A 553 -4.09 -11.68 9.78
CA ILE A 553 -5.46 -11.15 9.70
C ILE A 553 -6.47 -12.27 10.04
N PRO A 554 -7.45 -12.06 10.97
CA PRO A 554 -8.46 -13.04 11.32
C PRO A 554 -9.34 -13.46 10.11
N HIS A 555 -9.92 -14.69 10.06
CA HIS A 555 -9.88 -15.73 11.10
C HIS A 555 -9.18 -16.99 10.56
N LEU A 556 -9.66 -17.60 9.44
CA LEU A 556 -9.06 -18.77 8.80
C LEU A 556 -8.32 -18.38 7.53
N LYS A 557 -7.04 -18.74 7.45
CA LYS A 557 -6.14 -18.44 6.33
C LYS A 557 -5.50 -19.73 5.79
N ILE A 558 -4.68 -19.60 4.75
CA ILE A 558 -3.94 -20.71 4.16
C ILE A 558 -2.55 -20.26 3.73
N THR A 559 -1.51 -20.96 4.16
CA THR A 559 -0.12 -20.76 3.71
C THR A 559 0.39 -22.01 2.99
N ASP A 560 1.64 -22.00 2.56
CA ASP A 560 2.28 -23.19 2.00
C ASP A 560 2.39 -24.35 3.02
N LEU A 561 2.29 -24.03 4.33
CA LEU A 561 2.31 -25.02 5.42
C LEU A 561 0.93 -25.65 5.68
N GLY A 562 -0.17 -25.10 5.14
CA GLY A 562 -1.54 -25.58 5.31
C GLY A 562 -2.51 -24.50 5.77
N LEU A 563 -3.68 -24.92 6.27
CA LEU A 563 -4.65 -24.01 6.85
C LEU A 563 -4.14 -23.43 8.18
N VAL A 564 -4.38 -22.14 8.39
CA VAL A 564 -3.98 -21.41 9.61
C VAL A 564 -5.23 -20.87 10.31
N ASP A 565 -5.42 -21.28 11.54
CA ASP A 565 -6.39 -20.68 12.47
C ASP A 565 -5.67 -19.51 13.16
N VAL A 566 -5.93 -18.29 12.67
CA VAL A 566 -5.24 -17.09 13.17
C VAL A 566 -5.64 -16.76 14.60
N ASP A 567 -6.89 -17.06 14.99
CA ASP A 567 -7.36 -16.82 16.36
C ASP A 567 -6.64 -17.71 17.39
N ARG A 568 -6.14 -18.88 16.95
CA ARG A 568 -5.33 -19.80 17.75
C ARG A 568 -3.83 -19.64 17.53
N PHE A 569 -3.47 -18.84 16.52
CA PHE A 569 -2.11 -18.68 16.05
C PHE A 569 -1.41 -20.02 15.78
N ALA A 570 -2.07 -20.87 14.97
CA ALA A 570 -1.61 -22.24 14.71
C ALA A 570 -1.99 -22.75 13.32
N VAL A 571 -1.10 -23.57 12.73
CA VAL A 571 -1.41 -24.38 11.55
C VAL A 571 -2.33 -25.52 11.96
N VAL A 572 -3.47 -25.71 11.25
CA VAL A 572 -4.59 -26.61 11.65
C VAL A 572 -5.02 -27.58 10.56
N GLY A 573 -4.23 -27.94 9.57
CA GLY A 573 -4.71 -28.85 8.55
C GLY A 573 -3.65 -29.68 7.88
#